data_8a33cafa3f459c8fb60a368e544ed7dd
#
_entry.id   8a33cafa3f459c8fb60a368e544ed7dd
#
_cell.length_a   1.000
_cell.length_b   1.000
_cell.length_c   1.000
_cell.angle_alpha   90.00
_cell.angle_beta   90.00
_cell.angle_gamma   90.00
#
_symmetry.space_group_name_H-M   'P 1'
#
loop_
_entity.id
_entity.type
_entity.pdbx_description
1 polymer ?
#
loop_
_entity_poly.entity_id
_entity_poly.type
_entity_poly.pdbx_seq_one_letter_code
_entity_poly.pdbx_strand_id
1 'polypeptide(L)'
;MGMRQIETLVFDYGGVIVNIDDASVVKAMWSLGVTAFKRLIHIRKIKRLMHQYINGLVAEAETLQEMLNLCRKGTSIEDIEKVLEELCGNLPEERLKALVKLRKRYKVYLLSNINDTLWQKSLNQMNQLGYSKDELFDGVFLSYAMRKEKPSIEIYEEITQLTGLNPDTTLYFDDRAENAEAGKNFGFQSVPVKTNHLEEHQEWQEIIKNIV
;
A
#
# COMPACT_ATOMS: atom_id res chain seq x y z
N MET A 1 -25.31 -12.88 8.81
CA MET A 1 -24.49 -14.00 8.32
C MET A 1 -23.24 -13.96 9.21
N GLY A 2 -23.02 -14.95 10.07
CA GLY A 2 -21.82 -14.93 10.96
C GLY A 2 -20.56 -14.98 10.12
N MET A 3 -19.50 -14.22 10.51
CA MET A 3 -18.19 -14.34 9.87
C MET A 3 -17.76 -15.81 9.91
N ARG A 4 -17.35 -16.36 8.77
CA ARG A 4 -16.67 -17.67 8.74
C ARG A 4 -15.44 -17.57 9.64
N GLN A 5 -15.01 -18.67 10.20
CA GLN A 5 -13.80 -18.69 11.04
C GLN A 5 -12.63 -18.09 10.24
N ILE A 6 -12.08 -16.96 10.71
CA ILE A 6 -10.93 -16.31 10.10
C ILE A 6 -9.66 -16.92 10.68
N GLU A 7 -8.72 -17.25 9.81
CA GLU A 7 -7.40 -17.81 10.15
C GLU A 7 -6.27 -16.92 9.65
N THR A 8 -6.52 -16.18 8.55
CA THR A 8 -5.52 -15.36 7.88
C THR A 8 -6.04 -13.95 7.68
N LEU A 9 -5.17 -12.98 7.90
CA LEU A 9 -5.38 -11.56 7.63
C LEU A 9 -4.41 -11.12 6.54
N VAL A 10 -4.90 -10.44 5.53
CA VAL A 10 -4.10 -9.81 4.47
C VAL A 10 -4.40 -8.32 4.48
N PHE A 11 -3.37 -7.50 4.56
CA PHE A 11 -3.51 -6.04 4.59
C PHE A 11 -2.83 -5.40 3.40
N ASP A 12 -3.46 -4.40 2.79
CA ASP A 12 -2.73 -3.39 2.04
C ASP A 12 -1.91 -2.51 2.99
N TYR A 13 -0.94 -1.80 2.44
CA TYR A 13 -0.08 -0.89 3.20
C TYR A 13 -0.61 0.55 3.20
N GLY A 14 -0.68 1.16 2.02
CA GLY A 14 -1.09 2.55 1.85
C GLY A 14 -2.57 2.77 2.14
N GLY A 15 -2.92 3.75 2.98
CA GLY A 15 -4.31 4.02 3.34
C GLY A 15 -4.93 3.00 4.32
N VAL A 16 -4.25 1.87 4.59
CA VAL A 16 -4.68 0.83 5.54
C VAL A 16 -3.75 0.78 6.75
N ILE A 17 -2.49 0.37 6.58
CA ILE A 17 -1.51 0.34 7.68
C ILE A 17 -0.88 1.71 7.87
N VAL A 18 -0.49 2.39 6.80
CA VAL A 18 0.07 3.74 6.81
C VAL A 18 -0.99 4.74 6.33
N ASN A 19 -1.08 5.89 7.00
CA ASN A 19 -1.93 6.99 6.54
C ASN A 19 -1.22 7.71 5.39
N ILE A 20 -1.88 7.85 4.25
CA ILE A 20 -1.38 8.56 3.07
C ILE A 20 -2.04 9.95 2.97
N ASP A 21 -1.32 10.92 2.40
CA ASP A 21 -1.84 12.26 2.13
C ASP A 21 -1.59 12.66 0.67
N ASP A 22 -2.50 12.21 -0.20
CA ASP A 22 -2.47 12.53 -1.62
C ASP A 22 -2.53 14.05 -1.89
N ALA A 23 -3.15 14.83 -0.99
CA ALA A 23 -3.26 16.27 -1.16
C ALA A 23 -1.90 16.98 -0.95
N SER A 24 -1.11 16.53 0.03
CA SER A 24 0.25 17.02 0.25
C SER A 24 1.15 16.71 -0.96
N VAL A 25 1.11 15.50 -1.48
CA VAL A 25 1.87 15.13 -2.69
C VAL A 25 1.50 16.01 -3.88
N VAL A 26 0.19 16.22 -4.13
CA VAL A 26 -0.27 17.12 -5.21
C VAL A 26 0.23 18.54 -5.02
N LYS A 27 0.17 19.07 -3.79
CA LYS A 27 0.67 20.41 -3.45
C LYS A 27 2.18 20.52 -3.64
N ALA A 28 2.93 19.52 -3.21
CA ALA A 28 4.37 19.47 -3.37
C ALA A 28 4.80 19.38 -4.85
N MET A 29 4.07 18.61 -5.67
CA MET A 29 4.30 18.63 -7.12
C MET A 29 4.04 20.00 -7.78
N TRP A 30 3.13 20.80 -7.24
CA TRP A 30 2.95 22.20 -7.72
C TRP A 30 4.20 23.05 -7.47
N SER A 31 4.90 22.84 -6.36
CA SER A 31 6.16 23.55 -6.06
C SER A 31 7.24 23.23 -7.09
N LEU A 32 7.18 22.08 -7.76
CA LEU A 32 8.08 21.69 -8.85
C LEU A 32 7.63 22.21 -10.24
N GLY A 33 6.54 23.01 -10.27
CA GLY A 33 6.03 23.61 -11.50
C GLY A 33 5.10 22.73 -12.34
N VAL A 34 4.60 21.64 -11.76
CA VAL A 34 3.49 20.85 -12.35
C VAL A 34 2.18 21.57 -12.05
N THR A 35 1.95 22.70 -12.73
CA THR A 35 0.79 23.57 -12.50
C THR A 35 -0.53 22.90 -12.89
N ALA A 36 -1.67 23.46 -12.42
CA ALA A 36 -3.01 23.01 -12.79
C ALA A 36 -3.20 22.92 -14.31
N PHE A 37 -2.64 23.85 -15.08
CA PHE A 37 -2.70 23.85 -16.56
C PHE A 37 -1.90 22.69 -17.15
N LYS A 38 -0.65 22.47 -16.72
CA LYS A 38 0.16 21.32 -17.14
C LYS A 38 -0.52 19.99 -16.76
N ARG A 39 -1.11 19.93 -15.56
CA ARG A 39 -1.86 18.76 -15.10
C ARG A 39 -3.04 18.45 -16.01
N LEU A 40 -3.80 19.45 -16.44
CA LEU A 40 -4.93 19.25 -17.36
C LEU A 40 -4.49 18.68 -18.70
N ILE A 41 -3.40 19.23 -19.26
CA ILE A 41 -2.87 18.78 -20.57
C ILE A 41 -2.21 17.39 -20.46
N HIS A 42 -1.48 17.13 -19.39
CA HIS A 42 -0.66 15.92 -19.23
C HIS A 42 -1.24 14.90 -18.25
N ILE A 43 -2.52 15.02 -17.86
CA ILE A 43 -3.13 14.19 -16.80
C ILE A 43 -2.94 12.69 -17.04
N ARG A 44 -3.06 12.22 -18.25
CA ARG A 44 -2.86 10.81 -18.60
C ARG A 44 -1.39 10.39 -18.41
N LYS A 45 -0.45 11.26 -18.83
CA LYS A 45 0.99 11.00 -18.66
C LYS A 45 1.35 11.01 -17.17
N ILE A 46 0.88 11.98 -16.41
CA ILE A 46 1.12 12.08 -14.95
C ILE A 46 0.58 10.84 -14.22
N LYS A 47 -0.66 10.44 -14.51
CA LYS A 47 -1.24 9.22 -13.93
C LYS A 47 -0.41 7.97 -14.26
N ARG A 48 0.03 7.84 -15.51
CA ARG A 48 0.89 6.72 -15.93
C ARG A 48 2.22 6.72 -15.18
N LEU A 49 2.90 7.86 -15.08
CA LEU A 49 4.18 7.98 -14.40
C LEU A 49 4.05 7.68 -12.89
N MET A 50 3.01 8.20 -12.25
CA MET A 50 2.74 7.90 -10.85
C MET A 50 2.45 6.39 -10.65
N HIS A 51 1.65 5.80 -11.52
CA HIS A 51 1.38 4.37 -11.49
C HIS A 51 2.68 3.54 -11.67
N GLN A 52 3.50 3.87 -12.67
CA GLN A 52 4.78 3.22 -12.91
C GLN A 52 5.74 3.35 -11.72
N TYR A 53 5.82 4.56 -11.11
CA TYR A 53 6.64 4.81 -9.94
C TYR A 53 6.16 4.01 -8.74
N ILE A 54 4.89 4.13 -8.37
CA ILE A 54 4.35 3.49 -7.16
C ILE A 54 4.45 1.96 -7.25
N ASN A 55 4.11 1.37 -8.40
CA ASN A 55 4.10 -0.10 -8.51
C ASN A 55 5.47 -0.73 -8.74
N GLY A 56 6.50 0.08 -9.09
CA GLY A 56 7.86 -0.41 -9.30
C GLY A 56 8.01 -1.41 -10.45
N LEU A 57 7.09 -1.39 -11.43
CA LEU A 57 7.10 -2.31 -12.58
C LEU A 57 8.01 -1.85 -13.70
N VAL A 58 8.46 -0.60 -13.67
CA VAL A 58 9.38 0.05 -14.62
C VAL A 58 10.58 0.58 -13.85
N ALA A 59 11.73 0.71 -14.52
CA ALA A 59 12.92 1.28 -13.90
C ALA A 59 12.62 2.68 -13.32
N GLU A 60 12.89 2.87 -12.05
CA GLU A 60 12.60 4.11 -11.32
C GLU A 60 13.28 5.32 -11.97
N ALA A 61 14.55 5.19 -12.35
CA ALA A 61 15.32 6.25 -12.99
C ALA A 61 14.68 6.75 -14.30
N GLU A 62 14.11 5.86 -15.10
CA GLU A 62 13.40 6.22 -16.33
C GLU A 62 12.13 7.02 -16.03
N THR A 63 11.37 6.56 -15.02
CA THR A 63 10.14 7.24 -14.59
C THR A 63 10.43 8.63 -14.02
N LEU A 64 11.45 8.76 -13.18
CA LEU A 64 11.89 10.04 -12.61
C LEU A 64 12.37 11.02 -13.71
N GLN A 65 13.10 10.54 -14.70
CA GLN A 65 13.53 11.36 -15.82
C GLN A 65 12.34 11.87 -16.66
N GLU A 66 11.32 11.04 -16.87
CA GLU A 66 10.09 11.50 -17.53
C GLU A 66 9.29 12.50 -16.68
N MET A 67 9.27 12.33 -15.36
CA MET A 67 8.65 13.30 -14.42
C MET A 67 9.39 14.64 -14.48
N LEU A 68 10.73 14.63 -14.53
CA LEU A 68 11.55 15.83 -14.63
C LEU A 68 11.17 16.70 -15.83
N ASN A 69 10.84 16.09 -16.98
CA ASN A 69 10.41 16.79 -18.18
C ASN A 69 9.06 17.57 -18.00
N LEU A 70 8.29 17.25 -16.96
CA LEU A 70 7.05 17.97 -16.64
C LEU A 70 7.27 19.12 -15.65
N CYS A 71 8.42 19.15 -14.98
CA CYS A 71 8.76 20.14 -13.99
C CYS A 71 9.22 21.47 -14.61
N ARG A 72 9.45 22.49 -13.77
CA ARG A 72 10.06 23.74 -14.20
C ARG A 72 11.56 23.54 -14.49
N LYS A 73 12.16 24.43 -15.27
CA LYS A 73 13.61 24.46 -15.48
C LYS A 73 14.34 24.64 -14.16
N GLY A 74 15.41 23.87 -13.94
CA GLY A 74 16.23 23.91 -12.72
C GLY A 74 15.76 23.00 -11.60
N THR A 75 14.66 22.26 -11.77
CA THR A 75 14.29 21.14 -10.88
C THR A 75 15.30 20.00 -11.07
N SER A 76 15.72 19.38 -10.01
CA SER A 76 16.57 18.19 -10.03
C SER A 76 15.75 16.91 -9.77
N ILE A 77 16.36 15.74 -9.98
CA ILE A 77 15.74 14.45 -9.60
C ILE A 77 15.55 14.37 -8.09
N GLU A 78 16.53 14.85 -7.32
CA GLU A 78 16.47 14.87 -5.85
C GLU A 78 15.29 15.73 -5.33
N ASP A 79 14.90 16.79 -6.05
CA ASP A 79 13.72 17.59 -5.71
C ASP A 79 12.42 16.78 -5.91
N ILE A 80 12.38 15.96 -6.96
CA ILE A 80 11.24 15.08 -7.24
C ILE A 80 11.17 13.97 -6.19
N GLU A 81 12.29 13.33 -5.88
CA GLU A 81 12.39 12.28 -4.87
C GLU A 81 11.89 12.77 -3.51
N LYS A 82 12.30 13.96 -3.07
CA LYS A 82 11.80 14.58 -1.83
C LYS A 82 10.28 14.73 -1.81
N VAL A 83 9.69 15.13 -2.93
CA VAL A 83 8.22 15.23 -3.03
C VAL A 83 7.56 13.85 -2.99
N LEU A 84 8.15 12.87 -3.66
CA LEU A 84 7.62 11.51 -3.67
C LEU A 84 7.80 10.79 -2.32
N GLU A 85 8.74 11.26 -1.48
CA GLU A 85 8.89 10.78 -0.10
C GLU A 85 7.63 11.02 0.75
N GLU A 86 6.85 12.05 0.45
CA GLU A 86 5.58 12.31 1.13
C GLU A 86 4.55 11.20 0.89
N LEU A 87 4.73 10.37 -0.16
CA LEU A 87 3.91 9.16 -0.39
C LEU A 87 4.10 8.10 0.70
N CYS A 88 5.21 8.15 1.47
CA CYS A 88 5.44 7.21 2.58
C CYS A 88 4.48 7.44 3.75
N GLY A 89 3.83 8.60 3.80
CA GLY A 89 2.79 8.91 4.76
C GLY A 89 3.22 8.85 6.23
N ASN A 90 2.23 8.79 7.11
CA ASN A 90 2.41 8.67 8.56
C ASN A 90 1.99 7.26 9.03
N LEU A 91 2.88 6.59 9.76
CA LEU A 91 2.68 5.24 10.27
C LEU A 91 2.19 5.28 11.73
N PRO A 92 0.89 5.04 12.00
CA PRO A 92 0.37 5.04 13.36
C PRO A 92 0.91 3.85 14.17
N GLU A 93 1.63 4.13 15.25
CA GLU A 93 2.24 3.10 16.11
C GLU A 93 1.20 2.12 16.67
N GLU A 94 -0.02 2.58 16.93
CA GLU A 94 -1.10 1.74 17.47
C GLU A 94 -1.50 0.61 16.49
N ARG A 95 -1.39 0.84 15.16
CA ARG A 95 -1.60 -0.23 14.17
C ARG A 95 -0.50 -1.27 14.23
N LEU A 96 0.76 -0.87 14.45
CA LEU A 96 1.88 -1.80 14.62
C LEU A 96 1.71 -2.66 15.87
N LYS A 97 1.34 -2.05 16.98
CA LYS A 97 1.00 -2.76 18.23
C LYS A 97 -0.12 -3.77 18.02
N ALA A 98 -1.13 -3.39 17.24
CA ALA A 98 -2.24 -4.28 16.90
C ALA A 98 -1.76 -5.47 16.04
N LEU A 99 -0.95 -5.23 15.00
CA LEU A 99 -0.39 -6.30 14.15
C LEU A 99 0.41 -7.32 14.95
N VAL A 100 1.29 -6.87 15.88
CA VAL A 100 2.04 -7.78 16.77
C VAL A 100 1.09 -8.66 17.61
N LYS A 101 -0.02 -8.10 18.09
CA LYS A 101 -1.02 -8.88 18.85
C LYS A 101 -1.77 -9.85 17.94
N LEU A 102 -2.19 -9.41 16.75
CA LEU A 102 -2.93 -10.21 15.78
C LEU A 102 -2.14 -11.46 15.36
N ARG A 103 -0.82 -11.36 15.20
CA ARG A 103 0.05 -12.49 14.85
C ARG A 103 0.08 -13.61 15.89
N LYS A 104 -0.35 -13.37 17.12
CA LYS A 104 -0.47 -14.43 18.14
C LYS A 104 -1.64 -15.39 17.86
N ARG A 105 -2.58 -14.99 17.01
CA ARG A 105 -3.80 -15.74 16.74
C ARG A 105 -4.04 -16.03 15.25
N TYR A 106 -3.61 -15.12 14.40
CA TYR A 106 -3.82 -15.17 12.94
C TYR A 106 -2.50 -15.23 12.21
N LYS A 107 -2.50 -15.79 11.01
CA LYS A 107 -1.46 -15.50 10.03
C LYS A 107 -1.68 -14.10 9.47
N VAL A 108 -0.65 -13.27 9.47
CA VAL A 108 -0.74 -11.87 9.05
C VAL A 108 0.20 -11.62 7.89
N TYR A 109 -0.35 -11.23 6.75
CA TYR A 109 0.39 -10.95 5.53
C TYR A 109 0.17 -9.51 5.07
N LEU A 110 1.21 -8.94 4.44
CA LEU A 110 1.14 -7.67 3.73
C LEU A 110 1.10 -7.93 2.22
N LEU A 111 0.17 -7.30 1.50
CA LEU A 111 0.07 -7.35 0.05
C LEU A 111 -0.09 -5.94 -0.50
N SER A 112 0.98 -5.33 -1.04
CA SER A 112 0.99 -3.92 -1.41
C SER A 112 1.54 -3.67 -2.81
N ASN A 113 0.89 -2.72 -3.49
CA ASN A 113 1.43 -2.09 -4.69
C ASN A 113 2.38 -0.97 -4.26
N ILE A 114 3.69 -1.23 -4.31
CA ILE A 114 4.74 -0.31 -3.85
C ILE A 114 6.03 -0.57 -4.61
N ASN A 115 6.89 0.45 -4.78
CA ASN A 115 8.24 0.28 -5.29
C ASN A 115 9.26 0.04 -4.18
N ASP A 116 10.50 -0.32 -4.56
CA ASP A 116 11.56 -0.62 -3.61
C ASP A 116 11.93 0.59 -2.75
N THR A 117 12.10 1.77 -3.36
CA THR A 117 12.47 3.00 -2.64
C THR A 117 11.47 3.36 -1.54
N LEU A 118 10.18 3.35 -1.84
CA LEU A 118 9.14 3.62 -0.86
C LEU A 118 9.08 2.52 0.22
N TRP A 119 9.32 1.27 -0.16
CA TRP A 119 9.35 0.18 0.81
C TRP A 119 10.53 0.29 1.77
N GLN A 120 11.75 0.61 1.30
CA GLN A 120 12.91 0.82 2.19
C GLN A 120 12.67 1.96 3.18
N LYS A 121 12.01 3.05 2.75
CA LYS A 121 11.61 4.13 3.65
C LYS A 121 10.59 3.67 4.69
N SER A 122 9.62 2.86 4.28
CA SER A 122 8.64 2.24 5.20
C SER A 122 9.30 1.36 6.25
N LEU A 123 10.29 0.55 5.86
CA LEU A 123 11.10 -0.24 6.79
C LEU A 123 11.87 0.65 7.79
N ASN A 124 12.44 1.76 7.33
CA ASN A 124 13.11 2.71 8.20
C ASN A 124 12.15 3.35 9.22
N GLN A 125 10.92 3.70 8.81
CA GLN A 125 9.89 4.21 9.72
C GLN A 125 9.50 3.17 10.78
N MET A 126 9.28 1.91 10.37
CA MET A 126 9.01 0.80 11.32
C MET A 126 10.13 0.64 12.32
N ASN A 127 11.39 0.61 11.84
CA ASN A 127 12.57 0.47 12.70
C ASN A 127 12.75 1.64 13.69
N GLN A 128 12.46 2.87 13.27
CA GLN A 128 12.49 4.05 14.15
C GLN A 128 11.46 3.97 15.27
N LEU A 129 10.33 3.30 15.01
CA LEU A 129 9.30 3.01 16.02
C LEU A 129 9.60 1.75 16.85
N GLY A 130 10.73 1.06 16.58
CA GLY A 130 11.15 -0.13 17.33
C GLY A 130 10.56 -1.44 16.83
N TYR A 131 10.03 -1.49 15.59
CA TYR A 131 9.43 -2.69 15.00
C TYR A 131 10.20 -3.16 13.77
N SER A 132 10.40 -4.46 13.65
CA SER A 132 10.85 -5.10 12.41
C SER A 132 9.67 -5.61 11.60
N LYS A 133 9.83 -5.73 10.26
CA LYS A 133 8.80 -6.33 9.41
C LYS A 133 8.46 -7.78 9.82
N ASP A 134 9.45 -8.52 10.34
CA ASP A 134 9.28 -9.91 10.73
C ASP A 134 8.53 -10.07 12.06
N GLU A 135 8.44 -9.01 12.88
CA GLU A 135 7.55 -8.95 14.04
C GLU A 135 6.12 -8.60 13.66
N LEU A 136 5.93 -7.87 12.57
CA LEU A 136 4.62 -7.38 12.13
C LEU A 136 3.89 -8.36 11.20
N PHE A 137 4.63 -9.08 10.33
CA PHE A 137 4.07 -9.90 9.28
C PHE A 137 4.69 -11.30 9.23
N ASP A 138 3.89 -12.32 8.89
CA ASP A 138 4.37 -13.67 8.56
C ASP A 138 4.94 -13.74 7.13
N GLY A 139 4.56 -12.78 6.28
CA GLY A 139 5.10 -12.61 4.94
C GLY A 139 4.70 -11.27 4.34
N VAL A 140 5.54 -10.76 3.43
CA VAL A 140 5.38 -9.46 2.78
C VAL A 140 5.46 -9.67 1.27
N PHE A 141 4.43 -9.25 0.54
CA PHE A 141 4.25 -9.42 -0.88
C PHE A 141 4.12 -8.05 -1.55
N LEU A 142 5.08 -7.69 -2.37
CA LEU A 142 5.23 -6.35 -2.94
C LEU A 142 5.24 -6.44 -4.46
N SER A 143 4.49 -5.56 -5.12
CA SER A 143 4.31 -5.57 -6.58
C SER A 143 5.64 -5.59 -7.33
N TYR A 144 6.60 -4.73 -6.93
CA TYR A 144 7.90 -4.65 -7.60
C TYR A 144 8.71 -5.95 -7.53
N ALA A 145 8.62 -6.66 -6.38
CA ALA A 145 9.34 -7.91 -6.18
C ALA A 145 8.66 -9.10 -6.89
N MET A 146 7.32 -9.11 -6.89
CA MET A 146 6.51 -10.13 -7.55
C MET A 146 6.36 -9.91 -9.06
N ARG A 147 6.64 -8.69 -9.54
CA ARG A 147 6.36 -8.25 -10.92
C ARG A 147 4.90 -8.44 -11.32
N LYS A 148 4.02 -8.28 -10.37
CA LYS A 148 2.57 -8.33 -10.48
C LYS A 148 1.96 -7.27 -9.59
N GLU A 149 0.78 -6.80 -9.95
CA GLU A 149 0.11 -5.74 -9.19
C GLU A 149 -1.37 -6.05 -8.96
N LYS A 150 -1.92 -5.56 -7.87
CA LYS A 150 -3.36 -5.50 -7.65
C LYS A 150 -3.97 -4.50 -8.65
N PRO A 151 -5.16 -4.73 -9.22
CA PRO A 151 -6.12 -5.80 -8.93
C PRO A 151 -6.01 -7.06 -9.79
N SER A 152 -4.86 -7.31 -10.43
CA SER A 152 -4.67 -8.51 -11.26
C SER A 152 -4.85 -9.79 -10.45
N ILE A 153 -5.54 -10.79 -11.03
CA ILE A 153 -5.87 -12.05 -10.35
C ILE A 153 -4.61 -12.83 -9.97
N GLU A 154 -3.57 -12.73 -10.80
CA GLU A 154 -2.33 -13.47 -10.67
C GLU A 154 -1.57 -13.16 -9.38
N ILE A 155 -1.76 -11.97 -8.79
CA ILE A 155 -1.10 -11.64 -7.53
C ILE A 155 -1.75 -12.36 -6.34
N TYR A 156 -3.08 -12.54 -6.38
CA TYR A 156 -3.82 -13.28 -5.35
C TYR A 156 -3.57 -14.80 -5.46
N GLU A 157 -3.46 -15.31 -6.68
CA GLU A 157 -3.07 -16.70 -6.93
C GLU A 157 -1.66 -16.97 -6.37
N GLU A 158 -0.70 -16.09 -6.66
CA GLU A 158 0.69 -16.28 -6.23
C GLU A 158 0.85 -16.22 -4.72
N ILE A 159 0.23 -15.24 -4.03
CA ILE A 159 0.28 -15.22 -2.55
C ILE A 159 -0.33 -16.49 -1.97
N THR A 160 -1.42 -16.98 -2.54
CA THR A 160 -2.07 -18.21 -2.10
C THR A 160 -1.16 -19.42 -2.29
N GLN A 161 -0.48 -19.53 -3.42
CA GLN A 161 0.47 -20.63 -3.70
C GLN A 161 1.68 -20.58 -2.77
N LEU A 162 2.24 -19.39 -2.53
CA LEU A 162 3.45 -19.21 -1.70
C LEU A 162 3.20 -19.44 -0.22
N THR A 163 1.99 -19.12 0.27
CA THR A 163 1.68 -19.18 1.70
C THR A 163 0.83 -20.38 2.10
N GLY A 164 0.11 -20.99 1.15
CA GLY A 164 -0.88 -22.02 1.43
C GLY A 164 -2.14 -21.50 2.14
N LEU A 165 -2.37 -20.17 2.16
CA LEU A 165 -3.56 -19.61 2.77
C LEU A 165 -4.83 -20.13 2.08
N ASN A 166 -5.91 -20.27 2.88
CA ASN A 166 -7.22 -20.65 2.36
C ASN A 166 -8.05 -19.39 2.11
N PRO A 167 -8.46 -19.10 0.86
CA PRO A 167 -9.25 -17.92 0.53
C PRO A 167 -10.52 -17.78 1.37
N ASP A 168 -11.23 -18.87 1.63
CA ASP A 168 -12.48 -18.87 2.41
C ASP A 168 -12.34 -18.40 3.86
N THR A 169 -11.14 -18.59 4.46
CA THR A 169 -10.82 -18.19 5.84
C THR A 169 -9.88 -16.99 5.91
N THR A 170 -9.68 -16.30 4.77
CA THR A 170 -8.84 -15.11 4.65
C THR A 170 -9.69 -13.83 4.65
N LEU A 171 -9.36 -12.91 5.56
CA LEU A 171 -9.92 -11.57 5.62
C LEU A 171 -8.91 -10.58 5.02
N TYR A 172 -9.33 -9.85 3.99
CA TYR A 172 -8.49 -8.93 3.23
C TYR A 172 -8.97 -7.49 3.38
N PHE A 173 -8.05 -6.58 3.73
CA PHE A 173 -8.30 -5.15 3.89
C PHE A 173 -7.54 -4.36 2.83
N ASP A 174 -8.25 -3.56 2.03
CA ASP A 174 -7.66 -2.69 1.02
C ASP A 174 -8.51 -1.42 0.87
N ASP A 175 -7.87 -0.26 0.72
CA ASP A 175 -8.57 1.02 0.60
C ASP A 175 -9.04 1.32 -0.83
N ARG A 176 -8.53 0.57 -1.82
CA ARG A 176 -8.99 0.67 -3.21
C ARG A 176 -10.10 -0.32 -3.48
N ALA A 177 -11.28 0.20 -3.82
CA ALA A 177 -12.46 -0.63 -4.07
C ALA A 177 -12.21 -1.69 -5.17
N GLU A 178 -11.43 -1.36 -6.21
CA GLU A 178 -11.06 -2.28 -7.27
C GLU A 178 -10.24 -3.47 -6.78
N ASN A 179 -9.32 -3.25 -5.83
CA ASN A 179 -8.50 -4.32 -5.23
C ASN A 179 -9.34 -5.19 -4.30
N ALA A 180 -10.17 -4.55 -3.45
CA ALA A 180 -11.07 -5.28 -2.55
C ALA A 180 -12.05 -6.15 -3.34
N GLU A 181 -12.61 -5.63 -4.44
CA GLU A 181 -13.51 -6.40 -5.32
C GLU A 181 -12.77 -7.56 -6.00
N ALA A 182 -11.56 -7.34 -6.51
CA ALA A 182 -10.75 -8.41 -7.10
C ALA A 182 -10.42 -9.50 -6.08
N GLY A 183 -10.03 -9.14 -4.86
CA GLY A 183 -9.82 -10.09 -3.77
C GLY A 183 -11.08 -10.88 -3.42
N LYS A 184 -12.25 -10.23 -3.41
CA LYS A 184 -13.55 -10.87 -3.21
C LYS A 184 -13.87 -11.86 -4.34
N ASN A 185 -13.65 -11.46 -5.57
CA ASN A 185 -13.87 -12.32 -6.75
C ASN A 185 -12.92 -13.53 -6.77
N PHE A 186 -11.73 -13.37 -6.19
CA PHE A 186 -10.78 -14.46 -6.00
C PHE A 186 -11.23 -15.44 -4.90
N GLY A 187 -12.03 -14.99 -3.93
CA GLY A 187 -12.58 -15.82 -2.85
C GLY A 187 -12.27 -15.33 -1.44
N PHE A 188 -11.54 -14.22 -1.28
CA PHE A 188 -11.30 -13.61 0.04
C PHE A 188 -12.56 -12.98 0.62
N GLN A 189 -12.67 -12.97 1.94
CA GLN A 189 -13.59 -12.07 2.63
C GLN A 189 -12.95 -10.68 2.62
N SER A 190 -13.36 -9.82 1.65
CA SER A 190 -12.70 -8.53 1.42
C SER A 190 -13.48 -7.37 2.04
N VAL A 191 -12.75 -6.48 2.68
CA VAL A 191 -13.25 -5.25 3.31
C VAL A 191 -12.68 -4.05 2.58
N PRO A 192 -13.50 -3.29 1.84
CA PRO A 192 -13.07 -2.01 1.28
C PRO A 192 -12.92 -0.99 2.40
N VAL A 193 -11.69 -0.73 2.82
CA VAL A 193 -11.38 0.22 3.90
C VAL A 193 -11.53 1.66 3.39
N LYS A 194 -12.14 2.53 4.17
CA LYS A 194 -12.04 3.96 3.92
C LYS A 194 -10.59 4.39 4.19
N THR A 195 -9.94 4.98 3.19
CA THR A 195 -8.52 5.39 3.27
C THR A 195 -8.20 6.10 4.59
N ASN A 196 -7.17 5.65 5.29
CA ASN A 196 -6.70 6.13 6.61
C ASN A 196 -7.64 5.87 7.81
N HIS A 197 -8.72 5.12 7.63
CA HIS A 197 -9.76 4.91 8.66
C HIS A 197 -9.99 3.43 8.99
N LEU A 198 -8.92 2.63 9.05
CA LEU A 198 -9.02 1.18 9.35
C LEU A 198 -9.80 0.90 10.64
N GLU A 199 -9.61 1.73 11.65
CA GLU A 199 -10.21 1.58 12.99
C GLU A 199 -11.73 1.75 13.02
N GLU A 200 -12.31 2.40 12.00
CA GLU A 200 -13.76 2.62 11.88
C GLU A 200 -14.51 1.37 11.38
N HIS A 201 -13.80 0.39 10.80
CA HIS A 201 -14.43 -0.80 10.22
C HIS A 201 -14.78 -1.85 11.26
N GLN A 202 -16.01 -2.37 11.15
CA GLN A 202 -16.55 -3.36 12.08
C GLN A 202 -15.67 -4.62 12.13
N GLU A 203 -15.22 -5.11 11.00
CA GLU A 203 -14.38 -6.29 10.86
C GLU A 203 -13.05 -6.12 11.62
N TRP A 204 -12.42 -4.94 11.50
CA TRP A 204 -11.22 -4.62 12.28
C TRP A 204 -11.51 -4.63 13.77
N GLN A 205 -12.59 -3.97 14.20
CA GLN A 205 -12.98 -3.91 15.61
C GLN A 205 -13.27 -5.31 16.16
N GLU A 206 -13.88 -6.19 15.39
CA GLU A 206 -14.20 -7.55 15.80
C GLU A 206 -12.93 -8.41 15.95
N ILE A 207 -11.97 -8.35 15.00
CA ILE A 207 -10.72 -9.10 15.15
C ILE A 207 -9.87 -8.59 16.32
N ILE A 208 -9.85 -7.27 16.58
CA ILE A 208 -9.13 -6.69 17.71
C ILE A 208 -9.74 -7.12 19.05
N LYS A 209 -11.07 -7.14 19.18
CA LYS A 209 -11.76 -7.65 20.39
C LYS A 209 -11.42 -9.11 20.69
N ASN A 210 -11.20 -9.91 19.68
CA ASN A 210 -10.90 -11.33 19.81
C ASN A 210 -9.47 -11.64 20.27
N ILE A 211 -8.58 -10.65 20.37
CA ILE A 211 -7.18 -10.79 20.81
C ILE A 211 -6.87 -10.12 22.14
N VAL A 212 -7.86 -9.45 22.73
CA VAL A 212 -7.82 -8.91 24.11
C VAL A 212 -8.28 -10.01 25.12
#